data_0df612b0ac1055e311d45710a73f2fcb
#
_entry.id   0df612b0ac1055e311d45710a73f2fcb
#
_cell.length_a   1.000
_cell.length_b   1.000
_cell.length_c   1.000
_cell.angle_alpha   90.00
_cell.angle_beta   90.00
_cell.angle_gamma   90.00
#
_symmetry.space_group_name_H-M   'P 1'
#
loop_
_entity.id
_entity.type
_entity.pdbx_description
1 polymer ?
#
loop_
_entity_poly.entity_id
_entity_poly.type
_entity_poly.pdbx_seq_one_letter_code
_entity_poly.pdbx_strand_id
1 'polypeptide(L)'
;VKNITVLDRTKEPGSIGEPLYLDVLAAINGSKFTGVNVYTGRYGLSSKDTTPGDIIAVYRNMEADQPKRRFTIGIVDDVTNLSLPVVENPDTTPAGTSSCKFWGLGADGTVGANKNSIKIIGDHTDMYAQGYFAYDSKKSGGLTVSHLRFGDKPIKSTYYISKADFVACHNPSYVHKYDMVDDLKAVSYTHL
;
A
#
# COMPACT_ATOMS: atom_id res chain seq x y z
N VAL A 1 19.16 18.79 8.15
CA VAL A 1 18.44 18.09 7.06
C VAL A 1 18.84 18.75 5.75
N LYS A 2 19.35 17.97 4.78
CA LYS A 2 19.73 18.48 3.45
C LYS A 2 18.60 18.32 2.44
N ASN A 3 17.89 17.22 2.50
CA ASN A 3 16.84 16.85 1.57
C ASN A 3 15.52 16.58 2.30
N ILE A 4 14.44 17.08 1.75
CA ILE A 4 13.08 16.80 2.18
C ILE A 4 12.30 16.31 0.96
N THR A 5 11.58 15.21 1.10
CA THR A 5 10.58 14.81 0.12
C THR A 5 9.20 14.94 0.72
N VAL A 6 8.31 15.61 0.01
CA VAL A 6 6.90 15.72 0.36
C VAL A 6 6.12 14.76 -0.52
N LEU A 7 5.32 13.91 0.09
CA LEU A 7 4.44 12.97 -0.60
C LEU A 7 2.99 13.42 -0.47
N ASP A 8 2.36 13.70 -1.59
CA ASP A 8 0.96 14.09 -1.70
C ASP A 8 0.11 12.96 -2.29
N ARG A 9 -1.02 12.65 -1.67
CA ARG A 9 -1.99 11.68 -2.20
C ARG A 9 -3.01 12.36 -3.11
N THR A 10 -2.56 13.29 -3.89
CA THR A 10 -3.38 14.02 -4.86
C THR A 10 -2.57 14.39 -6.09
N LYS A 11 -3.26 14.69 -7.17
CA LYS A 11 -2.72 15.37 -8.35
C LYS A 11 -3.51 16.67 -8.51
N GLU A 12 -2.81 17.79 -8.50
CA GLU A 12 -3.41 19.12 -8.69
C GLU A 12 -3.20 19.59 -10.13
N PRO A 13 -4.18 19.38 -11.01
CA PRO A 13 -4.07 19.81 -12.41
C PRO A 13 -3.97 21.34 -12.51
N GLY A 14 -3.05 21.81 -13.34
CA GLY A 14 -2.84 23.25 -13.55
C GLY A 14 -2.04 23.97 -12.46
N SER A 15 -1.67 23.28 -11.38
CA SER A 15 -0.80 23.83 -10.35
C SER A 15 0.68 23.53 -10.63
N ILE A 16 1.56 24.39 -10.10
CA ILE A 16 3.01 24.21 -10.15
C ILE A 16 3.51 23.11 -9.19
N GLY A 17 2.65 22.65 -8.28
CA GLY A 17 2.93 21.56 -7.33
C GLY A 17 1.67 21.12 -6.61
N GLU A 18 1.76 20.04 -5.89
CA GLU A 18 0.70 19.52 -5.03
C GLU A 18 0.58 20.37 -3.75
N PRO A 19 -0.57 20.38 -3.05
CA PRO A 19 -0.85 21.33 -1.97
C PRO A 19 0.15 21.29 -0.82
N LEU A 20 0.43 20.10 -0.25
CA LEU A 20 1.36 19.98 0.88
C LEU A 20 2.80 20.36 0.48
N TYR A 21 3.20 20.00 -0.74
CA TYR A 21 4.51 20.40 -1.24
C TYR A 21 4.66 21.92 -1.31
N LEU A 22 3.64 22.65 -1.78
CA LEU A 22 3.64 24.10 -1.87
C LEU A 22 3.67 24.74 -0.48
N ASP A 23 2.94 24.19 0.48
CA ASP A 23 2.93 24.66 1.87
C ASP A 23 4.31 24.48 2.53
N VAL A 24 4.95 23.31 2.31
CA VAL A 24 6.30 23.07 2.82
C VAL A 24 7.33 24.01 2.19
N LEU A 25 7.25 24.25 0.88
CA LEU A 25 8.11 25.22 0.21
C LEU A 25 7.95 26.62 0.80
N ALA A 26 6.72 27.08 1.01
CA ALA A 26 6.43 28.37 1.59
C ALA A 26 6.98 28.47 3.02
N ALA A 27 6.79 27.43 3.83
CA ALA A 27 7.28 27.38 5.20
C ALA A 27 8.82 27.42 5.27
N ILE A 28 9.50 26.69 4.40
CA ILE A 28 10.98 26.69 4.34
C ILE A 28 11.50 28.05 3.88
N ASN A 29 10.89 28.64 2.85
CA ASN A 29 11.30 29.95 2.33
C ASN A 29 11.14 31.07 3.38
N GLY A 30 10.13 30.99 4.23
CA GLY A 30 9.91 31.91 5.36
C GLY A 30 10.73 31.59 6.63
N SER A 31 11.57 30.56 6.61
CA SER A 31 12.31 30.10 7.78
C SER A 31 13.80 30.47 7.73
N LYS A 32 14.51 30.17 8.82
CA LYS A 32 15.98 30.25 8.89
C LYS A 32 16.71 29.08 8.22
N PHE A 33 15.99 28.09 7.71
CA PHE A 33 16.57 26.90 7.09
C PHE A 33 16.94 27.20 5.64
N THR A 34 18.23 27.32 5.36
CA THR A 34 18.76 27.56 4.02
C THR A 34 19.45 26.31 3.48
N GLY A 35 19.53 26.18 2.16
CA GLY A 35 20.23 25.08 1.50
C GLY A 35 19.53 23.71 1.59
N VAL A 36 18.23 23.70 1.85
CA VAL A 36 17.42 22.47 1.87
C VAL A 36 16.84 22.23 0.49
N ASN A 37 17.08 21.03 -0.07
CA ASN A 37 16.40 20.60 -1.30
C ASN A 37 15.03 20.04 -0.95
N VAL A 38 14.00 20.47 -1.67
CA VAL A 38 12.64 19.93 -1.51
C VAL A 38 12.22 19.25 -2.79
N TYR A 39 11.80 17.99 -2.66
CA TYR A 39 11.28 17.14 -3.73
C TYR A 39 9.81 16.91 -3.52
N THR A 40 9.08 16.62 -4.60
CA THR A 40 7.65 16.28 -4.53
C THR A 40 7.37 14.94 -5.18
N GLY A 41 6.64 14.08 -4.48
CA GLY A 41 6.18 12.79 -4.96
C GLY A 41 4.66 12.63 -4.81
N ARG A 42 4.05 11.93 -5.75
CA ARG A 42 2.64 11.52 -5.67
C ARG A 42 2.56 10.05 -5.33
N TYR A 43 1.64 9.69 -4.45
CA TYR A 43 1.41 8.31 -4.02
C TYR A 43 -0.08 8.01 -3.90
N GLY A 44 -0.43 6.73 -3.86
CA GLY A 44 -1.78 6.26 -3.51
C GLY A 44 -2.90 6.71 -4.46
N LEU A 45 -2.58 7.25 -5.64
CA LEU A 45 -3.56 7.64 -6.64
C LEU A 45 -4.33 6.43 -7.15
N SER A 46 -5.64 6.58 -7.42
CA SER A 46 -6.52 5.49 -7.85
C SER A 46 -6.49 4.29 -6.88
N SER A 47 -6.37 4.53 -5.58
CA SER A 47 -6.28 3.50 -4.53
C SER A 47 -5.13 2.51 -4.73
N LYS A 48 -4.06 2.92 -5.40
CA LYS A 48 -2.86 2.10 -5.53
C LYS A 48 -2.16 1.97 -4.20
N ASP A 49 -1.61 0.78 -3.96
CA ASP A 49 -0.86 0.49 -2.75
C ASP A 49 0.44 1.29 -2.68
N THR A 50 0.94 1.47 -1.47
CA THR A 50 2.24 2.08 -1.21
C THR A 50 3.02 1.15 -0.30
N THR A 51 4.08 0.59 -0.84
CA THR A 51 4.87 -0.47 -0.21
C THR A 51 6.14 0.09 0.45
N PRO A 52 6.81 -0.67 1.31
CA PRO A 52 8.14 -0.30 1.81
C PRO A 52 9.14 -0.03 0.69
N GLY A 53 9.08 -0.79 -0.40
CA GLY A 53 9.93 -0.60 -1.57
C GLY A 53 9.74 0.76 -2.24
N ASP A 54 8.52 1.27 -2.29
CA ASP A 54 8.23 2.61 -2.80
C ASP A 54 8.90 3.69 -1.95
N ILE A 55 8.87 3.55 -0.64
CA ILE A 55 9.52 4.49 0.29
C ILE A 55 11.04 4.42 0.16
N ILE A 56 11.61 3.21 0.03
CA ILE A 56 13.04 3.04 -0.22
C ILE A 56 13.44 3.74 -1.53
N ALA A 57 12.63 3.61 -2.58
CA ALA A 57 12.87 4.29 -3.86
C ALA A 57 12.91 5.82 -3.71
N VAL A 58 12.08 6.39 -2.84
CA VAL A 58 12.11 7.83 -2.51
C VAL A 58 13.45 8.23 -1.88
N TYR A 59 13.95 7.47 -0.90
CA TYR A 59 15.25 7.74 -0.30
C TYR A 59 16.39 7.62 -1.30
N ARG A 60 16.39 6.58 -2.13
CA ARG A 60 17.38 6.41 -3.21
C ARG A 60 17.36 7.55 -4.22
N ASN A 61 16.18 8.05 -4.54
CA ASN A 61 16.08 9.22 -5.41
C ASN A 61 16.75 10.46 -4.79
N MET A 62 16.58 10.68 -3.49
CA MET A 62 17.23 11.82 -2.80
C MET A 62 18.74 11.71 -2.74
N GLU A 63 19.30 10.51 -2.84
CA GLU A 63 20.74 10.22 -2.80
C GLU A 63 21.38 10.13 -4.19
N ALA A 64 20.57 10.11 -5.25
CA ALA A 64 21.05 10.00 -6.62
C ALA A 64 21.80 11.28 -7.07
N ASP A 65 22.78 11.12 -7.97
CA ASP A 65 23.50 12.25 -8.56
C ASP A 65 22.57 13.20 -9.34
N GLN A 66 21.54 12.64 -9.97
CA GLN A 66 20.51 13.39 -10.71
C GLN A 66 19.11 13.00 -10.22
N PRO A 67 18.69 13.52 -9.06
CA PRO A 67 17.40 13.15 -8.50
C PRO A 67 16.24 13.74 -9.31
N LYS A 68 15.18 12.95 -9.49
CA LYS A 68 13.93 13.48 -10.01
C LYS A 68 13.33 14.44 -8.98
N ARG A 69 13.16 15.71 -9.33
CA ARG A 69 12.55 16.70 -8.43
C ARG A 69 11.06 16.48 -8.23
N ARG A 70 10.38 15.93 -9.25
CA ARG A 70 8.98 15.51 -9.24
C ARG A 70 8.89 14.07 -9.72
N PHE A 71 8.12 13.24 -9.00
CA PHE A 71 8.01 11.82 -9.31
C PHE A 71 6.68 11.22 -8.83
N THR A 72 6.45 9.97 -9.18
CA THR A 72 5.35 9.13 -8.69
C THR A 72 5.89 7.84 -8.11
N ILE A 73 5.20 7.29 -7.12
CA ILE A 73 5.44 5.95 -6.55
C ILE A 73 4.13 5.15 -6.52
N GLY A 74 4.25 3.82 -6.53
CA GLY A 74 3.09 2.90 -6.51
C GLY A 74 2.31 2.83 -7.83
N ILE A 75 2.73 3.55 -8.85
CA ILE A 75 2.18 3.49 -10.21
C ILE A 75 3.32 3.50 -11.23
N VAL A 76 3.06 2.93 -12.41
CA VAL A 76 3.93 3.09 -13.58
C VAL A 76 3.33 4.17 -14.47
N ASP A 77 4.07 5.26 -14.64
CA ASP A 77 3.72 6.36 -15.53
C ASP A 77 4.59 6.27 -16.79
N ASP A 78 4.03 5.78 -17.85
CA ASP A 78 4.68 5.57 -19.16
C ASP A 78 4.55 6.77 -20.10
N VAL A 79 3.75 7.78 -19.72
CA VAL A 79 3.54 9.00 -20.50
C VAL A 79 4.58 10.06 -20.17
N THR A 80 4.73 10.37 -18.87
CA THR A 80 5.68 11.40 -18.41
C THR A 80 6.94 10.82 -17.79
N ASN A 81 7.02 9.50 -17.60
CA ASN A 81 8.15 8.76 -17.04
C ASN A 81 8.62 9.28 -15.68
N LEU A 82 7.67 9.71 -14.86
CA LEU A 82 7.96 10.24 -13.52
C LEU A 82 8.09 9.16 -12.44
N SER A 83 7.67 7.92 -12.73
CA SER A 83 7.74 6.82 -11.75
C SER A 83 9.16 6.54 -11.31
N LEU A 84 9.35 6.33 -10.00
CA LEU A 84 10.60 5.82 -9.45
C LEU A 84 10.64 4.29 -9.60
N PRO A 85 11.81 3.72 -9.93
CA PRO A 85 11.96 2.27 -9.97
C PRO A 85 12.00 1.70 -8.55
N VAL A 86 11.19 0.66 -8.31
CA VAL A 86 11.25 -0.15 -7.08
C VAL A 86 12.19 -1.33 -7.32
N VAL A 87 13.36 -1.31 -6.70
CA VAL A 87 14.41 -2.33 -6.88
C VAL A 87 14.28 -3.45 -5.84
N GLU A 88 13.74 -3.12 -4.67
CA GLU A 88 13.51 -4.07 -3.57
C GLU A 88 12.22 -3.73 -2.86
N ASN A 89 11.55 -4.74 -2.35
CA ASN A 89 10.33 -4.55 -1.56
C ASN A 89 10.34 -5.51 -0.36
N PRO A 90 10.99 -5.14 0.75
CA PRO A 90 11.08 -5.98 1.92
C PRO A 90 9.71 -6.15 2.59
N ASP A 91 9.44 -7.37 3.06
CA ASP A 91 8.31 -7.63 3.93
C ASP A 91 8.64 -7.15 5.35
N THR A 92 7.94 -6.12 5.81
CA THR A 92 8.09 -5.55 7.16
C THR A 92 7.05 -6.09 8.14
N THR A 93 6.31 -7.12 7.76
CA THR A 93 5.36 -7.79 8.64
C THR A 93 6.10 -8.44 9.81
N PRO A 94 5.72 -8.21 11.07
CA PRO A 94 6.39 -8.81 12.22
C PRO A 94 6.37 -10.33 12.17
N ALA A 95 7.47 -10.97 12.55
CA ALA A 95 7.54 -12.42 12.68
C ALA A 95 6.46 -12.93 13.64
N GLY A 96 5.80 -14.02 13.29
CA GLY A 96 4.67 -14.59 14.05
C GLY A 96 3.30 -13.98 13.68
N THR A 97 3.26 -13.08 12.70
CA THR A 97 1.99 -12.57 12.17
C THR A 97 1.41 -13.54 11.14
N SER A 98 0.17 -13.93 11.32
CA SER A 98 -0.62 -14.63 10.31
C SER A 98 -1.21 -13.63 9.31
N SER A 99 -1.03 -13.90 8.02
CA SER A 99 -1.48 -13.06 6.91
C SER A 99 -2.46 -13.82 6.02
N CYS A 100 -3.71 -13.37 5.94
CA CYS A 100 -4.78 -14.05 5.24
C CYS A 100 -5.38 -13.16 4.15
N LYS A 101 -5.67 -13.74 2.97
CA LYS A 101 -6.38 -13.08 1.87
C LYS A 101 -7.70 -13.78 1.60
N PHE A 102 -8.76 -12.99 1.41
CA PHE A 102 -10.09 -13.51 1.09
C PHE A 102 -10.61 -12.82 -0.17
N TRP A 103 -10.83 -13.61 -1.19
CA TRP A 103 -11.36 -13.19 -2.48
C TRP A 103 -12.87 -13.37 -2.50
N GLY A 104 -13.59 -12.30 -2.73
CA GLY A 104 -15.05 -12.30 -2.73
C GLY A 104 -15.65 -11.38 -3.79
N LEU A 105 -16.93 -11.53 -3.99
CA LEU A 105 -17.74 -10.66 -4.84
C LEU A 105 -18.33 -9.54 -3.99
N GLY A 106 -18.35 -8.33 -4.50
CA GLY A 106 -19.01 -7.19 -3.84
C GLY A 106 -20.46 -7.53 -3.49
N ALA A 107 -20.84 -7.36 -2.22
CA ALA A 107 -22.13 -7.69 -1.62
C ALA A 107 -22.36 -9.19 -1.29
N ASP A 108 -21.36 -10.07 -1.40
CA ASP A 108 -21.46 -11.48 -1.01
C ASP A 108 -21.29 -11.74 0.51
N GLY A 109 -20.98 -10.68 1.28
CA GLY A 109 -20.76 -10.79 2.72
C GLY A 109 -19.30 -11.00 3.13
N THR A 110 -18.38 -11.28 2.21
CA THR A 110 -16.94 -11.53 2.50
C THR A 110 -16.31 -10.42 3.31
N VAL A 111 -16.51 -9.15 2.93
CA VAL A 111 -15.95 -7.99 3.65
C VAL A 111 -16.54 -7.89 5.06
N GLY A 112 -17.84 -8.10 5.21
CA GLY A 112 -18.50 -8.10 6.52
C GLY A 112 -17.99 -9.21 7.43
N ALA A 113 -17.81 -10.41 6.92
CA ALA A 113 -17.25 -11.54 7.65
C ALA A 113 -15.82 -11.25 8.14
N ASN A 114 -14.97 -10.68 7.28
CA ASN A 114 -13.60 -10.32 7.66
C ASN A 114 -13.53 -9.17 8.69
N LYS A 115 -14.41 -8.17 8.60
CA LYS A 115 -14.54 -7.13 9.65
C LYS A 115 -14.94 -7.75 10.99
N ASN A 116 -15.85 -8.72 10.97
CA ASN A 116 -16.26 -9.46 12.17
C ASN A 116 -15.10 -10.30 12.74
N SER A 117 -14.32 -10.96 11.89
CA SER A 117 -13.15 -11.73 12.31
C SER A 117 -12.13 -10.85 13.04
N ILE A 118 -11.83 -9.66 12.51
CA ILE A 118 -10.93 -8.68 13.16
C ILE A 118 -11.46 -8.31 14.55
N LYS A 119 -12.77 -8.05 14.64
CA LYS A 119 -13.41 -7.70 15.92
C LYS A 119 -13.33 -8.86 16.91
N ILE A 120 -13.63 -10.08 16.48
CA ILE A 120 -13.56 -11.28 17.33
C ILE A 120 -12.14 -11.48 17.85
N ILE A 121 -11.13 -11.38 16.99
CA ILE A 121 -9.73 -11.52 17.40
C ILE A 121 -9.36 -10.44 18.43
N GLY A 122 -9.72 -9.18 18.17
CA GLY A 122 -9.41 -8.08 19.10
C GLY A 122 -10.16 -8.13 20.41
N ASP A 123 -11.42 -8.62 20.43
CA ASP A 123 -12.24 -8.67 21.63
C ASP A 123 -11.97 -9.90 22.51
N HIS A 124 -11.46 -11.00 21.93
CA HIS A 124 -11.33 -12.29 22.61
C HIS A 124 -9.90 -12.82 22.71
N THR A 125 -8.91 -12.09 22.22
CA THR A 125 -7.49 -12.45 22.33
C THR A 125 -6.65 -11.21 22.63
N ASP A 126 -5.42 -11.42 23.10
CA ASP A 126 -4.43 -10.35 23.29
C ASP A 126 -3.67 -10.02 21.97
N MET A 127 -4.12 -10.54 20.83
CA MET A 127 -3.47 -10.32 19.54
C MET A 127 -3.82 -8.96 18.96
N TYR A 128 -2.86 -8.39 18.25
CA TYR A 128 -3.11 -7.27 17.34
C TYR A 128 -3.76 -7.79 16.06
N ALA A 129 -4.74 -7.08 15.53
CA ALA A 129 -5.42 -7.42 14.30
C ALA A 129 -5.51 -6.20 13.37
N GLN A 130 -5.33 -6.42 12.07
CA GLN A 130 -5.42 -5.39 11.04
C GLN A 130 -6.22 -5.92 9.85
N GLY A 131 -7.13 -5.12 9.34
CA GLY A 131 -7.86 -5.40 8.10
C GLY A 131 -7.66 -4.32 7.07
N TYR A 132 -7.41 -4.74 5.84
CA TYR A 132 -7.34 -3.90 4.66
C TYR A 132 -8.26 -4.46 3.59
N PHE A 133 -9.00 -3.60 2.89
CA PHE A 133 -10.00 -4.03 1.91
C PHE A 133 -9.75 -3.34 0.58
N ALA A 134 -9.41 -4.13 -0.44
CA ALA A 134 -9.32 -3.67 -1.81
C ALA A 134 -10.65 -3.88 -2.52
N TYR A 135 -11.12 -2.86 -3.20
CA TYR A 135 -12.36 -2.87 -3.97
C TYR A 135 -12.06 -2.58 -5.43
N ASP A 136 -12.75 -3.29 -6.32
CA ASP A 136 -12.83 -2.88 -7.71
C ASP A 136 -13.62 -1.55 -7.81
N SER A 137 -13.33 -0.75 -8.81
CA SER A 137 -14.03 0.51 -9.11
C SER A 137 -15.51 0.29 -9.44
N LYS A 138 -15.93 -0.93 -9.75
CA LYS A 138 -17.31 -1.29 -10.06
C LYS A 138 -18.17 -1.27 -8.78
N LYS A 139 -19.25 -0.51 -8.80
CA LYS A 139 -20.08 -0.21 -7.63
C LYS A 139 -20.77 -1.43 -7.01
N SER A 140 -21.15 -2.44 -7.80
CA SER A 140 -21.72 -3.69 -7.31
C SER A 140 -21.27 -4.87 -8.18
N GLY A 141 -21.10 -6.05 -7.58
CA GLY A 141 -20.64 -7.23 -8.29
C GLY A 141 -19.18 -7.15 -8.74
N GLY A 142 -18.39 -6.19 -8.22
CA GLY A 142 -16.96 -6.09 -8.43
C GLY A 142 -16.19 -7.03 -7.53
N LEU A 143 -14.94 -7.27 -7.90
CA LEU A 143 -13.99 -8.01 -7.07
C LEU A 143 -13.72 -7.30 -5.76
N THR A 144 -13.68 -8.04 -4.66
CA THR A 144 -13.16 -7.57 -3.37
C THR A 144 -12.05 -8.49 -2.89
N VAL A 145 -10.97 -7.93 -2.39
CA VAL A 145 -9.91 -8.70 -1.73
C VAL A 145 -9.74 -8.15 -0.33
N SER A 146 -10.03 -8.97 0.67
CA SER A 146 -9.80 -8.62 2.07
C SER A 146 -8.45 -9.16 2.50
N HIS A 147 -7.65 -8.29 3.12
CA HIS A 147 -6.34 -8.60 3.68
C HIS A 147 -6.44 -8.53 5.19
N LEU A 148 -6.23 -9.63 5.88
CA LEU A 148 -6.30 -9.74 7.33
C LEU A 148 -4.95 -10.18 7.88
N ARG A 149 -4.42 -9.41 8.83
CA ARG A 149 -3.22 -9.77 9.60
C ARG A 149 -3.57 -9.82 11.08
N PHE A 150 -3.03 -10.81 11.79
CA PHE A 150 -3.12 -10.87 13.24
C PHE A 150 -1.90 -11.57 13.85
N GLY A 151 -1.53 -11.19 15.08
CA GLY A 151 -0.35 -11.73 15.75
C GLY A 151 -0.04 -11.04 17.07
N ASP A 152 0.98 -11.51 17.77
CA ASP A 152 1.34 -11.07 19.12
C ASP A 152 2.05 -9.71 19.18
N LYS A 153 2.46 -9.19 18.02
CA LYS A 153 3.21 -7.93 17.95
C LYS A 153 2.41 -6.85 17.22
N PRO A 154 2.62 -5.55 17.56
CA PRO A 154 1.97 -4.45 16.86
C PRO A 154 2.21 -4.52 15.34
N ILE A 155 1.12 -4.52 14.57
CA ILE A 155 1.15 -4.61 13.11
C ILE A 155 1.18 -3.18 12.55
N LYS A 156 2.29 -2.83 11.89
CA LYS A 156 2.49 -1.52 11.24
C LYS A 156 2.59 -1.62 9.71
N SER A 157 2.25 -2.77 9.16
CA SER A 157 2.28 -3.07 7.72
C SER A 157 1.02 -2.51 7.04
N THR A 158 1.08 -1.26 6.59
CA THR A 158 -0.06 -0.51 6.02
C THR A 158 -0.22 -0.75 4.51
N TYR A 159 0.24 -1.86 3.99
CA TYR A 159 0.21 -2.27 2.60
C TYR A 159 -0.49 -3.63 2.45
N TYR A 160 -0.87 -3.97 1.22
CA TYR A 160 -1.52 -5.25 0.92
C TYR A 160 -0.61 -6.45 1.22
N ILE A 161 -1.22 -7.59 1.52
CA ILE A 161 -0.49 -8.83 1.74
C ILE A 161 0.03 -9.33 0.39
N SER A 162 1.33 -9.48 0.29
CA SER A 162 2.05 -10.06 -0.86
C SER A 162 2.68 -11.43 -0.53
N LYS A 163 2.57 -11.88 0.74
CA LYS A 163 3.00 -13.20 1.21
C LYS A 163 1.97 -13.70 2.22
N ALA A 164 1.01 -14.46 1.73
CA ALA A 164 -0.10 -14.97 2.53
C ALA A 164 0.22 -16.34 3.15
N ASP A 165 -0.21 -16.54 4.39
CA ASP A 165 -0.26 -17.84 5.05
C ASP A 165 -1.53 -18.61 4.68
N PHE A 166 -2.58 -17.87 4.30
CA PHE A 166 -3.88 -18.44 3.95
C PHE A 166 -4.55 -17.60 2.87
N VAL A 167 -5.14 -18.29 1.88
CA VAL A 167 -5.99 -17.68 0.84
C VAL A 167 -7.29 -18.43 0.75
N ALA A 168 -8.40 -17.71 0.76
CA ALA A 168 -9.74 -18.24 0.53
C ALA A 168 -10.40 -17.55 -0.67
N CYS A 169 -11.16 -18.31 -1.45
CA CYS A 169 -11.96 -17.80 -2.54
C CYS A 169 -13.44 -18.17 -2.30
N HIS A 170 -14.28 -17.16 -2.14
CA HIS A 170 -15.71 -17.35 -1.90
C HIS A 170 -16.56 -17.34 -3.18
N ASN A 171 -15.95 -17.04 -4.32
CA ASN A 171 -16.62 -17.07 -5.62
C ASN A 171 -15.91 -18.03 -6.58
N PRO A 172 -16.51 -19.19 -6.91
CA PRO A 172 -15.86 -20.20 -7.75
C PRO A 172 -15.51 -19.70 -9.16
N SER A 173 -16.21 -18.67 -9.67
CA SER A 173 -15.90 -18.10 -10.98
C SER A 173 -14.53 -17.41 -11.04
N TYR A 174 -13.90 -17.13 -9.90
CA TYR A 174 -12.60 -16.47 -9.83
C TYR A 174 -11.44 -17.44 -10.04
N VAL A 175 -11.63 -18.73 -9.80
CA VAL A 175 -10.58 -19.76 -9.94
C VAL A 175 -9.92 -19.77 -11.32
N HIS A 176 -10.68 -19.44 -12.35
CA HIS A 176 -10.20 -19.40 -13.74
C HIS A 176 -9.88 -17.99 -14.24
N LYS A 177 -10.05 -16.95 -13.41
CA LYS A 177 -9.89 -15.55 -13.82
C LYS A 177 -8.70 -14.86 -13.19
N TYR A 178 -8.33 -15.28 -12.00
CA TYR A 178 -7.32 -14.61 -11.19
C TYR A 178 -6.32 -15.63 -10.66
N ASP A 179 -5.06 -15.28 -10.67
CA ASP A 179 -4.04 -16.01 -9.92
C ASP A 179 -4.11 -15.61 -8.44
N MET A 180 -4.86 -16.39 -7.68
CA MET A 180 -5.12 -16.09 -6.26
C MET A 180 -4.06 -16.65 -5.33
N VAL A 181 -3.23 -17.57 -5.83
CA VAL A 181 -2.26 -18.34 -5.05
C VAL A 181 -0.82 -17.89 -5.25
N ASP A 182 -0.57 -16.99 -6.18
CA ASP A 182 0.77 -16.44 -6.46
C ASP A 182 1.43 -15.83 -5.22
N ASP A 183 0.64 -15.25 -4.33
CA ASP A 183 1.11 -14.67 -3.08
C ASP A 183 1.21 -15.68 -1.91
N LEU A 184 0.94 -16.97 -2.09
CA LEU A 184 1.06 -17.95 -1.00
C LEU A 184 2.53 -18.20 -0.63
N LYS A 185 2.79 -18.30 0.65
CA LYS A 185 4.10 -18.74 1.15
C LYS A 185 4.33 -20.20 0.77
N ALA A 186 5.58 -20.56 0.46
CA ALA A 186 5.96 -21.89 -0.04
C ALA A 186 5.61 -23.07 0.90
N VAL A 187 5.31 -22.80 2.16
CA VAL A 187 4.94 -23.80 3.19
C VAL A 187 3.45 -23.76 3.55
N SER A 188 2.64 -23.06 2.76
CA SER A 188 1.20 -22.98 3.01
C SER A 188 0.51 -24.29 2.65
N TYR A 189 -0.46 -24.69 3.48
CA TYR A 189 -1.30 -25.86 3.26
C TYR A 189 -2.45 -25.52 2.33
N THR A 190 -2.63 -26.29 1.24
CA THR A 190 -3.75 -26.17 0.32
C THR A 190 -4.74 -27.31 0.56
N HIS A 191 -5.97 -26.99 0.87
CA HIS A 191 -7.08 -27.93 0.94
C HIS A 191 -8.10 -27.57 -0.13
N LEU A 192 -8.36 -28.49 -1.05
CA LEU A 192 -9.40 -28.41 -2.09
C LEU A 192 -10.64 -29.15 -1.64
#